data_b6f98a505cc84080982223d0b721feb2
#
_entry.id   b6f98a505cc84080982223d0b721feb2
#
_cell.length_a   1.000
_cell.length_b   1.000
_cell.length_c   1.000
_cell.angle_alpha   90.00
_cell.angle_beta   90.00
_cell.angle_gamma   90.00
#
_symmetry.space_group_name_H-M   'P 1'
#
loop_
_entity.id
_entity.type
_entity.pdbx_description
1 polymer ?
#
loop_
_entity_poly.entity_id
_entity_poly.type
_entity_poly.pdbx_seq_one_letter_code
_entity_poly.pdbx_strand_id
1 'polypeptide(L)'
;MKLLNNLFLSIAILSGVFAQGKDLALEYERATKLTDANEALEIYQRIINTNEDSDYVWLSKLKKAEMFYATGSYITSSNILKEFNLNAPTYLLSQSSKDLLFKSLDAAGESDSLKVYQKLLSSKKIKKNTSKKSTNRVWFIQFGAFYSIENATILKDSLTEEKINNIRIDQVFKNGKMIYYVRSNHYNSYDKALNQSKKLKNKTKFTISGF
;
A
#
# COMPACT_ATOMS: atom_id res chain seq x y z
N MET A 1 53.17 -3.59 17.52
CA MET A 1 52.31 -2.47 17.07
C MET A 1 51.58 -2.89 15.81
N LYS A 2 50.72 -3.94 15.84
CA LYS A 2 49.97 -4.45 14.66
C LYS A 2 48.61 -5.06 15.04
N LEU A 3 47.93 -4.60 16.09
CA LEU A 3 46.67 -5.19 16.58
C LEU A 3 45.52 -4.19 16.72
N LEU A 4 45.64 -2.96 16.20
CA LEU A 4 44.60 -1.92 16.36
C LEU A 4 43.81 -1.59 15.08
N ASN A 5 44.12 -2.21 13.93
CA ASN A 5 43.48 -1.83 12.63
C ASN A 5 42.27 -2.67 12.22
N ASN A 6 41.92 -3.73 12.98
CA ASN A 6 40.80 -4.61 12.60
C ASN A 6 39.49 -4.36 13.35
N LEU A 7 39.45 -3.37 14.25
CA LEU A 7 38.23 -3.12 15.04
C LEU A 7 37.32 -2.01 14.45
N PHE A 8 37.76 -1.29 13.43
CA PHE A 8 36.97 -0.20 12.81
C PHE A 8 36.19 -0.60 11.54
N LEU A 9 36.40 -1.84 11.03
CA LEU A 9 35.73 -2.27 9.80
C LEU A 9 34.41 -3.01 10.02
N SER A 10 34.08 -3.37 11.26
CA SER A 10 32.88 -4.14 11.57
C SER A 10 31.65 -3.32 12.01
N ILE A 11 31.78 -2.00 12.16
CA ILE A 11 30.65 -1.14 12.62
C ILE A 11 29.91 -0.49 11.45
N ALA A 12 30.48 -0.47 10.25
CA ALA A 12 29.89 0.20 9.09
C ALA A 12 28.83 -0.64 8.33
N ILE A 13 28.64 -1.92 8.68
CA ILE A 13 27.70 -2.81 7.94
C ILE A 13 26.31 -2.89 8.59
N LEU A 14 26.17 -2.47 9.86
CA LEU A 14 24.87 -2.58 10.56
C LEU A 14 23.94 -1.38 10.40
N SER A 15 24.40 -0.28 9.82
CA SER A 15 23.57 0.93 9.63
C SER A 15 22.80 0.99 8.31
N GLY A 16 23.03 0.05 7.38
CA GLY A 16 22.40 0.03 6.05
C GLY A 16 21.02 -0.60 6.00
N VAL A 17 20.63 -1.41 6.99
CA VAL A 17 19.42 -2.24 6.88
C VAL A 17 18.14 -1.53 7.38
N PHE A 18 18.27 -0.49 8.20
CA PHE A 18 17.10 0.21 8.75
C PHE A 18 16.62 1.43 7.93
N ALA A 19 17.36 1.82 6.88
CA ALA A 19 16.99 2.97 6.04
C ALA A 19 16.13 2.59 4.83
N GLN A 20 16.09 1.32 4.42
CA GLN A 20 15.49 0.90 3.14
C GLN A 20 13.96 1.06 3.06
N GLY A 21 13.21 0.75 4.10
CA GLY A 21 11.75 0.84 4.05
C GLY A 21 11.19 2.28 4.01
N LYS A 22 11.91 3.26 4.58
CA LYS A 22 11.56 4.69 4.48
C LYS A 22 11.83 5.25 3.09
N ASP A 23 12.80 4.70 2.41
CA ASP A 23 13.28 5.17 1.12
C ASP A 23 12.30 4.81 -0.02
N LEU A 24 11.71 3.61 0.01
CA LEU A 24 10.77 3.15 -1.02
C LEU A 24 9.49 3.98 -1.08
N ALA A 25 8.95 4.41 0.06
CA ALA A 25 7.77 5.26 0.13
C ALA A 25 8.04 6.61 -0.52
N LEU A 26 9.18 7.23 -0.16
CA LEU A 26 9.59 8.52 -0.67
C LEU A 26 9.91 8.45 -2.17
N GLU A 27 10.61 7.41 -2.62
CA GLU A 27 10.89 7.18 -4.04
C GLU A 27 9.61 6.98 -4.85
N TYR A 28 8.67 6.19 -4.34
CA TYR A 28 7.38 5.99 -4.98
C TYR A 28 6.59 7.30 -5.11
N GLU A 29 6.48 8.07 -4.01
CA GLU A 29 5.81 9.39 -4.04
C GLU A 29 6.49 10.35 -5.02
N ARG A 30 7.83 10.38 -5.05
CA ARG A 30 8.58 11.16 -6.03
C ARG A 30 8.20 10.78 -7.45
N ALA A 31 8.21 9.47 -7.77
CA ALA A 31 7.86 8.98 -9.09
C ALA A 31 6.43 9.39 -9.52
N THR A 32 5.46 9.37 -8.59
CA THR A 32 4.07 9.76 -8.89
C THR A 32 3.89 11.24 -9.22
N LYS A 33 4.85 12.09 -8.85
CA LYS A 33 4.81 13.55 -9.07
C LYS A 33 5.60 13.99 -10.28
N LEU A 34 6.39 13.10 -10.88
CA LEU A 34 7.18 13.42 -12.06
C LEU A 34 6.28 13.62 -13.28
N THR A 35 6.66 14.59 -14.09
CA THR A 35 6.05 14.85 -15.41
C THR A 35 6.75 14.05 -16.51
N ASP A 36 8.04 13.71 -16.31
CA ASP A 36 8.79 12.84 -17.21
C ASP A 36 8.45 11.36 -16.95
N ALA A 37 7.81 10.75 -17.94
CA ALA A 37 7.38 9.37 -17.87
C ALA A 37 8.55 8.39 -17.81
N ASN A 38 9.69 8.68 -18.47
CA ASN A 38 10.85 7.80 -18.47
C ASN A 38 11.53 7.81 -17.11
N GLU A 39 11.72 9.00 -16.52
CA GLU A 39 12.27 9.11 -15.16
C GLU A 39 11.38 8.40 -14.14
N ALA A 40 10.06 8.54 -14.24
CA ALA A 40 9.13 7.83 -13.38
C ALA A 40 9.24 6.30 -13.54
N LEU A 41 9.33 5.80 -14.78
CA LEU A 41 9.50 4.38 -15.08
C LEU A 41 10.80 3.81 -14.49
N GLU A 42 11.90 4.55 -14.56
CA GLU A 42 13.17 4.15 -13.96
C GLU A 42 13.08 4.00 -12.45
N ILE A 43 12.40 4.94 -11.78
CA ILE A 43 12.21 4.87 -10.33
C ILE A 43 11.32 3.67 -9.98
N TYR A 44 10.19 3.47 -10.66
CA TYR A 44 9.35 2.29 -10.43
C TYR A 44 10.12 0.99 -10.66
N GLN A 45 10.97 0.92 -11.70
CA GLN A 45 11.78 -0.26 -11.94
C GLN A 45 12.81 -0.49 -10.82
N ARG A 46 13.43 0.56 -10.30
CA ARG A 46 14.36 0.48 -9.17
C ARG A 46 13.67 -0.06 -7.93
N ILE A 47 12.47 0.46 -7.59
CA ILE A 47 11.67 -0.04 -6.48
C ILE A 47 11.33 -1.53 -6.66
N ILE A 48 10.92 -1.94 -7.86
CA ILE A 48 10.61 -3.36 -8.16
C ILE A 48 11.84 -4.26 -7.98
N ASN A 49 13.01 -3.77 -8.35
CA ASN A 49 14.26 -4.54 -8.26
C ASN A 49 14.79 -4.74 -6.84
N THR A 50 14.24 -4.05 -5.84
CA THR A 50 14.64 -4.29 -4.44
C THR A 50 14.25 -5.68 -3.97
N ASN A 51 13.26 -6.31 -4.62
CA ASN A 51 12.68 -7.61 -4.24
C ASN A 51 12.18 -7.66 -2.78
N GLU A 52 11.88 -6.51 -2.20
CA GLU A 52 11.31 -6.44 -0.85
C GLU A 52 9.83 -6.86 -0.88
N ASP A 53 9.36 -7.49 0.19
CA ASP A 53 7.93 -7.73 0.42
C ASP A 53 7.26 -6.43 0.89
N SER A 54 7.10 -5.50 -0.03
CA SER A 54 6.60 -4.15 0.20
C SER A 54 5.43 -3.82 -0.72
N ASP A 55 4.44 -3.12 -0.17
CA ASP A 55 3.32 -2.60 -0.95
C ASP A 55 3.80 -1.70 -2.10
N TYR A 56 4.89 -0.97 -1.91
CA TYR A 56 5.45 -0.08 -2.93
C TYR A 56 6.00 -0.82 -4.14
N VAL A 57 6.47 -2.05 -3.96
CA VAL A 57 6.86 -2.93 -5.08
C VAL A 57 5.64 -3.27 -5.93
N TRP A 58 4.53 -3.66 -5.30
CA TRP A 58 3.29 -3.97 -6.01
C TRP A 58 2.65 -2.74 -6.66
N LEU A 59 2.63 -1.62 -5.95
CA LEU A 59 2.11 -0.35 -6.48
C LEU A 59 2.97 0.15 -7.65
N SER A 60 4.30 -0.02 -7.61
CA SER A 60 5.19 0.33 -8.70
C SER A 60 4.95 -0.56 -9.93
N LYS A 61 4.70 -1.87 -9.75
CA LYS A 61 4.28 -2.76 -10.83
C LYS A 61 2.98 -2.28 -11.48
N LEU A 62 1.98 -1.92 -10.67
CA LEU A 62 0.72 -1.40 -11.18
C LEU A 62 0.90 -0.11 -11.97
N LYS A 63 1.66 0.85 -11.44
CA LYS A 63 1.96 2.12 -12.12
C LYS A 63 2.70 1.90 -13.44
N LYS A 64 3.69 1.02 -13.44
CA LYS A 64 4.41 0.64 -14.65
C LYS A 64 3.49 0.03 -15.71
N ALA A 65 2.55 -0.83 -15.30
CA ALA A 65 1.58 -1.42 -16.21
C ALA A 65 0.61 -0.36 -16.79
N GLU A 66 0.15 0.61 -15.95
CA GLU A 66 -0.67 1.74 -16.40
C GLU A 66 0.07 2.55 -17.48
N MET A 67 1.36 2.83 -17.30
CA MET A 67 2.18 3.57 -18.24
C MET A 67 2.39 2.79 -19.56
N PHE A 68 2.67 1.49 -19.50
CA PHE A 68 2.77 0.67 -20.70
C PHE A 68 1.46 0.57 -21.47
N TYR A 69 0.33 0.50 -20.78
CA TYR A 69 -0.98 0.55 -21.42
C TYR A 69 -1.18 1.88 -22.16
N ALA A 70 -0.89 3.00 -21.49
CA ALA A 70 -1.04 4.34 -22.07
C ALA A 70 -0.14 4.58 -23.29
N THR A 71 1.01 3.91 -23.37
CA THR A 71 1.96 3.99 -24.50
C THR A 71 1.73 2.93 -25.58
N GLY A 72 0.65 2.13 -25.50
CA GLY A 72 0.33 1.09 -26.46
C GLY A 72 1.11 -0.22 -26.31
N SER A 73 1.95 -0.36 -25.29
CA SER A 73 2.71 -1.60 -25.01
C SER A 73 1.83 -2.62 -24.27
N TYR A 74 0.71 -3.01 -24.90
CA TYR A 74 -0.36 -3.80 -24.26
C TYR A 74 0.09 -5.18 -23.79
N ILE A 75 0.97 -5.86 -24.52
CA ILE A 75 1.52 -7.18 -24.11
C ILE A 75 2.32 -7.04 -22.82
N THR A 76 3.18 -6.03 -22.72
CA THR A 76 3.98 -5.79 -21.51
C THR A 76 3.06 -5.42 -20.34
N SER A 77 2.09 -4.53 -20.57
CA SER A 77 1.09 -4.16 -19.57
C SER A 77 0.32 -5.39 -19.08
N SER A 78 -0.21 -6.22 -19.99
CA SER A 78 -0.98 -7.42 -19.62
C SER A 78 -0.15 -8.40 -18.78
N ASN A 79 1.11 -8.60 -19.10
CA ASN A 79 1.98 -9.52 -18.35
C ASN A 79 2.23 -9.05 -16.92
N ILE A 80 2.48 -7.76 -16.71
CA ILE A 80 2.63 -7.17 -15.37
C ILE A 80 1.30 -7.27 -14.60
N LEU A 81 0.18 -6.99 -15.25
CA LEU A 81 -1.14 -7.04 -14.63
C LEU A 81 -1.61 -8.46 -14.30
N LYS A 82 -1.22 -9.47 -15.08
CA LYS A 82 -1.43 -10.89 -14.76
C LYS A 82 -0.75 -11.21 -13.42
N GLU A 83 0.52 -10.86 -13.28
CA GLU A 83 1.27 -11.05 -12.04
C GLU A 83 0.63 -10.29 -10.87
N PHE A 84 0.32 -9.02 -11.05
CA PHE A 84 -0.30 -8.17 -10.03
C PHE A 84 -1.64 -8.74 -9.54
N ASN A 85 -2.56 -9.08 -10.44
CA ASN A 85 -3.90 -9.56 -10.06
C ASN A 85 -3.89 -10.98 -9.46
N LEU A 86 -2.84 -11.77 -9.68
CA LEU A 86 -2.70 -13.10 -9.11
C LEU A 86 -2.01 -13.10 -7.74
N ASN A 87 -0.99 -12.29 -7.56
CA ASN A 87 -0.02 -12.43 -6.48
C ASN A 87 0.02 -11.23 -5.51
N ALA A 88 -0.45 -10.05 -5.92
CA ALA A 88 -0.46 -8.91 -5.01
C ALA A 88 -1.39 -9.15 -3.80
N PRO A 89 -1.08 -8.54 -2.65
CA PRO A 89 -1.95 -8.56 -1.48
C PRO A 89 -3.38 -8.18 -1.84
N THR A 90 -4.38 -8.90 -1.30
CA THR A 90 -5.78 -8.76 -1.68
C THR A 90 -6.34 -7.35 -1.45
N TYR A 91 -5.80 -6.62 -0.48
CA TYR A 91 -6.20 -5.23 -0.18
C TYR A 91 -5.69 -4.20 -1.21
N LEU A 92 -4.69 -4.55 -2.02
CA LEU A 92 -4.22 -3.73 -3.15
C LEU A 92 -5.02 -4.00 -4.42
N LEU A 93 -5.73 -5.13 -4.50
CA LEU A 93 -6.53 -5.47 -5.68
C LEU A 93 -7.77 -4.59 -5.78
N SER A 94 -8.00 -4.04 -6.95
CA SER A 94 -9.15 -3.18 -7.24
C SER A 94 -9.89 -3.65 -8.49
N GLN A 95 -11.14 -3.19 -8.66
CA GLN A 95 -11.85 -3.42 -9.91
C GLN A 95 -11.11 -2.76 -11.08
N SER A 96 -10.52 -1.57 -10.87
CA SER A 96 -9.74 -0.87 -11.91
C SER A 96 -8.52 -1.65 -12.38
N SER A 97 -7.79 -2.34 -11.49
CA SER A 97 -6.64 -3.16 -11.89
C SER A 97 -7.05 -4.38 -12.72
N LYS A 98 -8.22 -4.96 -12.43
CA LYS A 98 -8.78 -6.05 -13.23
C LYS A 98 -9.27 -5.57 -14.60
N ASP A 99 -9.99 -4.46 -14.61
CA ASP A 99 -10.50 -3.87 -15.86
C ASP A 99 -9.34 -3.46 -16.78
N LEU A 100 -8.25 -2.96 -16.20
CA LEU A 100 -7.03 -2.64 -16.95
C LEU A 100 -6.37 -3.91 -17.52
N LEU A 101 -6.32 -5.01 -16.75
CA LEU A 101 -5.86 -6.30 -17.26
C LEU A 101 -6.70 -6.76 -18.46
N PHE A 102 -8.02 -6.71 -18.35
CA PHE A 102 -8.89 -7.14 -19.44
C PHE A 102 -8.74 -6.26 -20.69
N LYS A 103 -8.67 -4.96 -20.52
CA LYS A 103 -8.38 -4.02 -21.61
C LYS A 103 -7.01 -4.25 -22.24
N SER A 104 -5.99 -4.55 -21.45
CA SER A 104 -4.65 -4.82 -21.95
C SER A 104 -4.61 -6.13 -22.75
N LEU A 105 -5.30 -7.17 -22.28
CA LEU A 105 -5.41 -8.46 -22.99
C LEU A 105 -6.16 -8.33 -24.30
N ASP A 106 -7.28 -7.59 -24.30
CA ASP A 106 -8.09 -7.34 -25.50
C ASP A 106 -7.29 -6.55 -26.55
N ALA A 107 -6.66 -5.45 -26.13
CA ALA A 107 -5.83 -4.63 -27.01
C ALA A 107 -4.54 -5.35 -27.50
N ALA A 108 -4.04 -6.34 -26.75
CA ALA A 108 -2.94 -7.18 -27.16
C ALA A 108 -3.36 -8.33 -28.13
N GLY A 109 -4.67 -8.50 -28.37
CA GLY A 109 -5.20 -9.62 -29.17
C GLY A 109 -5.19 -10.97 -28.45
N GLU A 110 -4.98 -11.00 -27.12
CA GLU A 110 -4.90 -12.22 -26.31
C GLU A 110 -6.30 -12.70 -25.88
N SER A 111 -7.21 -12.96 -26.84
CA SER A 111 -8.62 -13.29 -26.59
C SER A 111 -8.83 -14.53 -25.70
N ASP A 112 -7.99 -15.55 -25.83
CA ASP A 112 -8.11 -16.77 -25.02
C ASP A 112 -7.62 -16.52 -23.58
N SER A 113 -6.52 -15.79 -23.42
CA SER A 113 -6.08 -15.33 -22.11
C SER A 113 -7.17 -14.49 -21.43
N LEU A 114 -7.81 -13.59 -22.17
CA LEU A 114 -8.90 -12.76 -21.66
C LEU A 114 -10.02 -13.61 -21.06
N LYS A 115 -10.53 -14.61 -21.79
CA LYS A 115 -11.57 -15.54 -21.30
C LYS A 115 -11.14 -16.27 -20.03
N VAL A 116 -9.89 -16.77 -20.00
CA VAL A 116 -9.34 -17.46 -18.84
C VAL A 116 -9.29 -16.54 -17.62
N TYR A 117 -8.75 -15.32 -17.76
CA TYR A 117 -8.62 -14.39 -16.65
C TYR A 117 -9.97 -13.82 -16.21
N GLN A 118 -10.92 -13.62 -17.11
CA GLN A 118 -12.30 -13.26 -16.74
C GLN A 118 -12.93 -14.33 -15.87
N LYS A 119 -12.82 -15.61 -16.22
CA LYS A 119 -13.34 -16.73 -15.42
C LYS A 119 -12.60 -16.85 -14.08
N LEU A 120 -11.27 -16.76 -14.08
CA LEU A 120 -10.43 -16.89 -12.89
C LEU A 120 -10.70 -15.79 -11.87
N LEU A 121 -10.75 -14.53 -12.33
CA LEU A 121 -10.93 -13.37 -11.46
C LEU A 121 -12.38 -13.07 -11.10
N SER A 122 -13.36 -13.62 -11.84
CA SER A 122 -14.76 -13.62 -11.44
C SER A 122 -15.06 -14.68 -10.37
N SER A 123 -14.38 -15.83 -10.42
CA SER A 123 -14.48 -16.87 -9.39
C SER A 123 -13.71 -16.50 -8.11
N LYS A 124 -12.61 -15.78 -8.21
CA LYS A 124 -12.06 -15.02 -7.09
C LYS A 124 -13.04 -13.89 -6.78
N LYS A 125 -14.16 -14.20 -6.12
CA LYS A 125 -14.98 -13.17 -5.49
C LYS A 125 -14.05 -12.32 -4.66
N ILE A 126 -13.62 -11.18 -5.22
CA ILE A 126 -13.42 -10.03 -4.35
C ILE A 126 -14.74 -10.04 -3.61
N LYS A 127 -14.71 -10.27 -2.30
CA LYS A 127 -15.90 -10.05 -1.50
C LYS A 127 -16.29 -8.61 -1.82
N LYS A 128 -17.13 -8.43 -2.87
CA LYS A 128 -17.94 -7.22 -2.96
C LYS A 128 -18.53 -7.20 -1.57
N ASN A 129 -18.19 -6.21 -0.78
CA ASN A 129 -18.97 -5.82 0.36
C ASN A 129 -20.33 -5.33 -0.17
N THR A 130 -21.05 -6.22 -0.86
CA THR A 130 -22.50 -6.16 -0.93
C THR A 130 -22.89 -6.54 0.48
N SER A 131 -23.25 -5.55 1.23
CA SER A 131 -23.80 -5.58 2.57
C SER A 131 -24.89 -6.64 2.72
N LYS A 132 -24.49 -7.92 2.80
CA LYS A 132 -25.15 -8.80 3.74
C LYS A 132 -24.52 -8.42 5.07
N LYS A 133 -25.32 -7.87 5.97
CA LYS A 133 -24.98 -7.62 7.38
C LYS A 133 -24.20 -8.81 7.93
N SER A 134 -22.87 -8.86 7.68
CA SER A 134 -21.97 -9.72 8.41
C SER A 134 -21.74 -8.98 9.72
N THR A 135 -22.13 -9.63 10.80
CA THR A 135 -22.00 -9.14 12.17
C THR A 135 -20.55 -8.96 12.65
N ASN A 136 -19.59 -9.06 11.75
CA ASN A 136 -18.15 -8.89 12.03
C ASN A 136 -17.60 -7.58 11.47
N ARG A 137 -18.32 -6.48 11.69
CA ARG A 137 -17.78 -5.15 11.43
C ARG A 137 -16.66 -4.88 12.43
N VAL A 138 -15.45 -4.62 11.94
CA VAL A 138 -14.34 -4.17 12.78
C VAL A 138 -14.38 -2.65 12.91
N TRP A 139 -14.19 -2.16 14.12
CA TRP A 139 -14.26 -0.76 14.46
C TRP A 139 -12.89 -0.26 14.92
N PHE A 140 -12.56 0.99 14.61
CA PHE A 140 -11.31 1.64 14.97
C PHE A 140 -11.59 3.02 15.57
N ILE A 141 -10.74 3.49 16.47
CA ILE A 141 -10.62 4.89 16.79
C ILE A 141 -9.62 5.48 15.81
N GLN A 142 -10.07 6.37 14.95
CA GLN A 142 -9.24 7.00 13.90
C GLN A 142 -8.87 8.41 14.33
N PHE A 143 -7.59 8.69 14.42
CA PHE A 143 -7.03 9.98 14.85
C PHE A 143 -6.74 10.90 13.67
N GLY A 144 -6.47 10.35 12.49
CA GLY A 144 -6.23 11.13 11.29
C GLY A 144 -6.22 10.27 10.03
N ALA A 145 -6.24 10.95 8.88
CA ALA A 145 -6.06 10.38 7.55
C ALA A 145 -5.23 11.37 6.74
N PHE A 146 -4.14 10.89 6.15
CA PHE A 146 -3.15 11.72 5.48
C PHE A 146 -2.81 11.13 4.12
N TYR A 147 -2.40 11.99 3.19
CA TYR A 147 -1.82 11.57 1.91
C TYR A 147 -0.30 11.42 1.97
N SER A 148 0.34 11.82 3.09
CA SER A 148 1.77 11.69 3.35
C SER A 148 1.99 10.80 4.57
N ILE A 149 2.95 9.89 4.46
CA ILE A 149 3.34 9.01 5.56
C ILE A 149 4.05 9.80 6.67
N GLU A 150 4.79 10.86 6.32
CA GLU A 150 5.49 11.72 7.27
C GLU A 150 4.48 12.37 8.21
N ASN A 151 3.40 12.95 7.68
CA ASN A 151 2.34 13.57 8.49
C ASN A 151 1.61 12.54 9.36
N ALA A 152 1.40 11.34 8.86
CA ALA A 152 0.83 10.25 9.65
C ALA A 152 1.77 9.81 10.77
N THR A 153 3.07 9.77 10.51
CA THR A 153 4.10 9.42 11.49
C THR A 153 4.21 10.49 12.57
N ILE A 154 4.24 11.77 12.21
CA ILE A 154 4.25 12.89 13.17
C ILE A 154 3.04 12.79 14.12
N LEU A 155 1.84 12.56 13.59
CA LEU A 155 0.66 12.40 14.46
C LEU A 155 0.79 11.16 15.36
N LYS A 156 1.24 10.01 14.83
CA LYS A 156 1.43 8.81 15.63
C LYS A 156 2.42 9.03 16.77
N ASP A 157 3.54 9.70 16.51
CA ASP A 157 4.58 9.96 17.49
C ASP A 157 4.06 10.91 18.58
N SER A 158 3.36 11.99 18.20
CA SER A 158 2.68 12.90 19.14
C SER A 158 1.69 12.18 20.05
N LEU A 159 0.86 11.27 19.50
CA LEU A 159 -0.08 10.47 20.28
C LEU A 159 0.64 9.51 21.24
N THR A 160 1.80 9.01 20.86
CA THR A 160 2.62 8.13 21.71
C THR A 160 3.22 8.92 22.88
N GLU A 161 3.68 10.15 22.64
CA GLU A 161 4.15 11.08 23.68
C GLU A 161 3.03 11.42 24.69
N GLU A 162 1.79 11.54 24.23
CA GLU A 162 0.59 11.70 25.07
C GLU A 162 0.18 10.42 25.81
N LYS A 163 1.00 9.36 25.74
CA LYS A 163 0.75 8.03 26.33
C LYS A 163 -0.51 7.35 25.80
N ILE A 164 -0.84 7.60 24.54
CA ILE A 164 -1.87 6.88 23.82
C ILE A 164 -1.20 5.72 23.10
N ASN A 165 -1.36 4.50 23.65
CA ASN A 165 -0.70 3.30 23.17
C ASN A 165 -1.50 2.57 22.09
N ASN A 166 -0.84 1.63 21.41
CA ASN A 166 -1.45 0.77 20.38
C ASN A 166 -1.98 1.53 19.16
N ILE A 167 -1.23 2.57 18.77
CA ILE A 167 -1.48 3.34 17.55
C ILE A 167 -0.69 2.76 16.40
N ARG A 168 -1.35 2.58 15.25
CA ARG A 168 -0.75 2.11 14.01
C ARG A 168 -1.11 3.00 12.85
N ILE A 169 -0.33 2.90 11.79
CA ILE A 169 -0.63 3.53 10.51
C ILE A 169 -1.09 2.43 9.56
N ASP A 170 -2.34 2.52 9.11
CA ASP A 170 -2.91 1.64 8.09
C ASP A 170 -2.83 2.35 6.74
N GLN A 171 -2.24 1.68 5.76
CA GLN A 171 -2.15 2.18 4.39
C GLN A 171 -3.32 1.65 3.58
N VAL A 172 -4.05 2.54 2.92
CA VAL A 172 -5.20 2.17 2.08
C VAL A 172 -5.13 2.93 0.77
N PHE A 173 -5.10 2.19 -0.33
CA PHE A 173 -5.20 2.78 -1.66
C PHE A 173 -6.66 3.01 -2.02
N LYS A 174 -7.06 4.27 -2.25
CA LYS A 174 -8.43 4.65 -2.57
C LYS A 174 -8.46 5.79 -3.58
N ASN A 175 -9.24 5.63 -4.65
CA ASN A 175 -9.42 6.64 -5.69
C ASN A 175 -8.09 7.13 -6.31
N GLY A 176 -7.17 6.21 -6.58
CA GLY A 176 -5.88 6.54 -7.19
C GLY A 176 -4.86 7.17 -6.25
N LYS A 177 -5.14 7.22 -4.94
CA LYS A 177 -4.23 7.82 -3.95
C LYS A 177 -4.01 6.88 -2.77
N MET A 178 -2.80 6.89 -2.23
CA MET A 178 -2.50 6.26 -0.95
C MET A 178 -3.01 7.16 0.18
N ILE A 179 -3.73 6.56 1.13
CA ILE A 179 -4.20 7.23 2.34
C ILE A 179 -3.62 6.50 3.54
N TYR A 180 -2.98 7.24 4.42
CA TYR A 180 -2.38 6.76 5.67
C TYR A 180 -3.31 7.10 6.81
N TYR A 181 -3.97 6.08 7.36
CA TYR A 181 -4.87 6.24 8.51
C TYR A 181 -4.11 5.99 9.79
N VAL A 182 -4.08 6.95 10.69
CA VAL A 182 -3.58 6.78 12.06
C VAL A 182 -4.74 6.27 12.92
N ARG A 183 -4.63 5.03 13.41
CA ARG A 183 -5.73 4.30 14.06
C ARG A 183 -5.26 3.53 15.28
N SER A 184 -6.22 3.25 16.18
CA SER A 184 -6.05 2.26 17.24
C SER A 184 -6.04 0.82 16.67
N ASN A 185 -5.79 -0.17 17.52
CA ASN A 185 -6.16 -1.55 17.25
C ASN A 185 -7.67 -1.67 16.99
N HIS A 186 -8.08 -2.75 16.32
CA HIS A 186 -9.49 -2.98 15.99
C HIS A 186 -10.32 -3.43 17.21
N TYR A 187 -11.59 -3.09 17.17
CA TYR A 187 -12.63 -3.50 18.13
C TYR A 187 -13.72 -4.29 17.40
N ASN A 188 -14.25 -5.33 18.05
CA ASN A 188 -15.29 -6.19 17.48
C ASN A 188 -16.69 -5.56 17.51
N SER A 189 -16.87 -4.39 18.16
CA SER A 189 -18.12 -3.65 18.17
C SER A 189 -17.89 -2.15 18.31
N TYR A 190 -18.88 -1.39 17.83
CA TYR A 190 -18.92 0.07 17.97
C TYR A 190 -18.84 0.49 19.45
N ASP A 191 -19.60 -0.19 20.33
CA ASP A 191 -19.67 0.16 21.76
C ASP A 191 -18.31 -0.02 22.45
N LYS A 192 -17.54 -1.05 22.07
CA LYS A 192 -16.19 -1.23 22.62
C LYS A 192 -15.25 -0.11 22.17
N ALA A 193 -15.31 0.29 20.90
CA ALA A 193 -14.54 1.43 20.40
C ALA A 193 -14.97 2.73 21.09
N LEU A 194 -16.27 2.95 21.24
CA LEU A 194 -16.85 4.11 21.92
C LEU A 194 -16.43 4.19 23.39
N ASN A 195 -16.51 3.09 24.13
CA ASN A 195 -16.11 3.06 25.52
C ASN A 195 -14.62 3.34 25.71
N GLN A 196 -13.79 2.83 24.83
CA GLN A 196 -12.37 3.13 24.86
C GLN A 196 -12.07 4.57 24.45
N SER A 197 -12.80 5.13 23.50
CA SER A 197 -12.62 6.51 23.04
C SER A 197 -12.99 7.54 24.12
N LYS A 198 -13.90 7.22 25.05
CA LYS A 198 -14.25 8.10 26.17
C LYS A 198 -13.03 8.48 27.02
N LYS A 199 -12.05 7.58 27.15
CA LYS A 199 -10.80 7.83 27.87
C LYS A 199 -9.87 8.83 27.16
N LEU A 200 -10.12 9.06 25.87
CA LEU A 200 -9.30 9.91 24.98
C LEU A 200 -9.93 11.28 24.72
N LYS A 201 -11.21 11.49 25.11
CA LYS A 201 -12.02 12.65 24.74
C LYS A 201 -11.39 14.01 25.10
N ASN A 202 -10.62 14.05 26.20
CA ASN A 202 -9.96 15.27 26.66
C ASN A 202 -8.48 15.37 26.22
N LYS A 203 -7.98 14.39 25.48
CA LYS A 203 -6.56 14.32 25.08
C LYS A 203 -6.35 14.67 23.62
N THR A 204 -7.21 14.16 22.74
CA THR A 204 -7.04 14.34 21.30
C THR A 204 -8.36 14.24 20.54
N LYS A 205 -8.37 14.77 19.30
CA LYS A 205 -9.51 14.62 18.40
C LYS A 205 -9.47 13.24 17.72
N PHE A 206 -10.63 12.63 17.57
CA PHE A 206 -10.77 11.32 16.90
C PHE A 206 -12.15 11.15 16.30
N THR A 207 -12.29 10.16 15.45
CA THR A 207 -13.57 9.62 14.96
C THR A 207 -13.61 8.11 15.17
N ILE A 208 -14.81 7.51 15.28
CA ILE A 208 -14.96 6.05 15.27
C ILE A 208 -15.34 5.64 13.86
N SER A 209 -14.53 4.82 13.24
CA SER A 209 -14.75 4.32 11.90
C SER A 209 -14.89 2.79 11.89
N GLY A 210 -15.75 2.25 11.01
CA GLY A 210 -15.97 0.81 10.84
C GLY A 210 -15.74 0.39 9.39
N PHE A 211 -15.24 -0.85 9.22
CA PHE A 211 -15.02 -1.49 7.93
C PHE A 211 -15.63 -2.88 7.90
#